data_4b4c5e1c8913d70af4d94768b8ed0479
#
_entry.id   4b4c5e1c8913d70af4d94768b8ed0479
#
_cell.length_a   1.000
_cell.length_b   1.000
_cell.length_c   1.000
_cell.angle_alpha   90.00
_cell.angle_beta   90.00
_cell.angle_gamma   90.00
#
_symmetry.space_group_name_H-M   'P 1'
#
loop_
_entity.id
_entity.type
_entity.pdbx_description
1 polymer ?
#
loop_
_entity_poly.entity_id
_entity_poly.type
_entity_poly.pdbx_seq_one_letter_code
_entity_poly.pdbx_strand_id
1 'polypeptide(L)'
;MTARKPLALGNWKMNGDMVANEQLMSGLLESSALLMTGGAIQAGFAVPAPYLFQAAVRLKGTGFLWGAQDCSDQANGAYTGEISAAMLQDFEAGFCLVGRL
;
A
#
# COMPACT_ATOMS: atom_id res chain seq x y z
N MET A 1 8.98 0.34 -26.45
CA MET A 1 9.52 0.29 -25.08
C MET A 1 8.85 1.35 -24.22
N THR A 2 8.33 0.95 -23.10
CA THR A 2 7.61 1.86 -22.20
C THR A 2 8.60 2.55 -21.27
N ALA A 3 8.54 3.87 -21.18
CA ALA A 3 9.34 4.60 -20.24
C ALA A 3 8.91 4.25 -18.81
N ARG A 4 9.88 4.18 -17.90
CA ARG A 4 9.57 3.98 -16.47
C ARG A 4 8.92 5.23 -15.92
N LYS A 5 7.89 5.04 -15.10
CA LYS A 5 7.28 6.14 -14.36
C LYS A 5 8.00 6.29 -13.02
N PRO A 6 8.21 7.51 -12.54
CA PRO A 6 8.66 7.70 -11.17
C PRO A 6 7.66 7.09 -10.20
N LEU A 7 8.17 6.46 -9.15
CA LEU A 7 7.37 5.83 -8.11
C LEU A 7 7.68 6.46 -6.77
N ALA A 8 6.67 7.05 -6.13
CA ALA A 8 6.80 7.63 -4.80
C ALA A 8 6.04 6.75 -3.81
N LEU A 9 6.75 6.11 -2.89
CA LEU A 9 6.15 5.25 -1.88
C LEU A 9 6.37 5.84 -0.49
N GLY A 10 5.29 5.97 0.26
CA GLY A 10 5.33 6.35 1.66
C GLY A 10 5.30 5.11 2.53
N ASN A 11 6.21 5.01 3.49
CA ASN A 11 6.22 3.92 4.45
C ASN A 11 5.68 4.43 5.78
N TRP A 12 4.52 3.91 6.19
CA TRP A 12 3.89 4.33 7.45
C TRP A 12 4.62 3.78 8.67
N LYS A 13 5.48 2.78 8.48
CA LYS A 13 6.17 2.11 9.58
C LYS A 13 5.15 1.58 10.59
N MET A 14 5.39 1.71 11.88
CA MET A 14 4.46 1.24 12.91
C MET A 14 3.65 2.44 13.44
N ASN A 15 2.88 3.05 12.55
CA ASN A 15 2.08 4.23 12.86
C ASN A 15 0.69 4.10 12.27
N GLY A 16 -0.26 4.81 12.85
CA GLY A 16 -1.60 4.95 12.31
C GLY A 16 -2.68 4.44 13.25
N ASP A 17 -3.87 4.86 12.97
CA ASP A 17 -5.12 4.34 13.50
C ASP A 17 -6.21 4.61 12.45
N MET A 18 -7.39 4.02 12.61
CA MET A 18 -8.40 4.07 11.56
C MET A 18 -8.81 5.51 11.22
N VAL A 19 -8.94 6.37 12.22
CA VAL A 19 -9.36 7.76 12.01
C VAL A 19 -8.25 8.58 11.36
N ALA A 20 -7.03 8.48 11.91
CA ALA A 20 -5.89 9.21 11.38
C ALA A 20 -5.57 8.77 9.95
N ASN A 21 -5.66 7.47 9.66
CA ASN A 21 -5.43 6.94 8.33
C ASN A 21 -6.42 7.52 7.32
N GLU A 22 -7.70 7.59 7.69
CA GLU A 22 -8.72 8.14 6.80
C GLU A 22 -8.47 9.62 6.51
N GLN A 23 -8.10 10.38 7.53
CA GLN A 23 -7.78 11.79 7.35
C GLN A 23 -6.57 12.00 6.45
N LEU A 24 -5.53 11.18 6.64
CA LEU A 24 -4.32 11.28 5.84
C LEU A 24 -4.61 10.93 4.37
N MET A 25 -5.30 9.82 4.13
CA MET A 25 -5.60 9.40 2.77
C MET A 25 -6.52 10.39 2.07
N SER A 26 -7.54 10.89 2.74
CA SER A 26 -8.45 11.89 2.17
C SER A 26 -7.71 13.17 1.79
N GLY A 27 -6.83 13.64 2.67
CA GLY A 27 -6.05 14.86 2.39
C GLY A 27 -5.10 14.68 1.21
N LEU A 28 -4.45 13.53 1.12
CA LEU A 28 -3.53 13.23 0.02
C LEU A 28 -4.27 13.05 -1.31
N LEU A 29 -5.41 12.39 -1.31
CA LEU A 29 -6.22 12.24 -2.52
C LEU A 29 -6.67 13.58 -3.03
N GLU A 30 -7.11 14.46 -2.15
CA GLU A 30 -7.58 15.79 -2.51
C GLU A 30 -6.46 16.66 -3.06
N SER A 31 -5.31 16.70 -2.38
CA SER A 31 -4.20 17.57 -2.76
C SER A 31 -3.42 17.08 -3.98
N SER A 32 -3.44 15.80 -4.29
CA SER A 32 -2.65 15.21 -5.37
C SER A 32 -3.49 14.72 -6.56
N ALA A 33 -4.77 15.03 -6.61
CA ALA A 33 -5.66 14.55 -7.65
C ALA A 33 -5.16 14.89 -9.06
N LEU A 34 -4.65 16.09 -9.28
CA LEU A 34 -4.15 16.52 -10.59
C LEU A 34 -2.89 15.75 -10.99
N LEU A 35 -2.00 15.48 -10.04
CA LEU A 35 -0.78 14.73 -10.31
C LEU A 35 -1.07 13.28 -10.71
N MET A 36 -2.10 12.67 -10.11
CA MET A 36 -2.46 11.28 -10.38
C MET A 36 -3.24 11.13 -11.67
N THR A 37 -4.00 12.15 -12.07
CA THR A 37 -4.88 12.11 -13.25
C THR A 37 -4.11 11.90 -14.54
N GLY A 38 -2.95 12.51 -14.67
CA GLY A 38 -2.14 12.41 -15.88
C GLY A 38 -1.37 11.11 -16.03
N GLY A 39 -1.30 10.28 -15.00
CA GLY A 39 -0.55 9.03 -15.03
C GLY A 39 0.96 9.22 -15.17
N ALA A 40 1.47 10.42 -14.91
CA ALA A 40 2.90 10.72 -15.06
C ALA A 40 3.75 10.09 -13.97
N ILE A 41 3.17 9.88 -12.80
CA ILE A 41 3.85 9.25 -11.66
C ILE A 41 2.97 8.16 -11.06
N GLN A 42 3.62 7.24 -10.35
CA GLN A 42 2.92 6.28 -9.49
C GLN A 42 3.22 6.65 -8.05
N ALA A 43 2.21 6.53 -7.20
CA ALA A 43 2.35 6.80 -5.78
C ALA A 43 1.59 5.75 -4.99
N GLY A 44 2.04 5.49 -3.77
CA GLY A 44 1.39 4.51 -2.92
C GLY A 44 1.93 4.54 -1.51
N PHE A 45 1.35 3.68 -0.68
CA PHE A 45 1.68 3.59 0.73
C PHE A 45 1.92 2.14 1.13
N ALA A 46 2.98 1.92 1.90
CA ALA A 46 3.17 0.66 2.62
C ALA A 46 2.57 0.86 4.01
N VAL A 47 1.52 0.11 4.32
CA VAL A 47 0.73 0.28 5.54
C VAL A 47 0.86 -0.93 6.45
N PRO A 48 0.72 -0.74 7.78
CA PRO A 48 0.64 -1.89 8.69
C PRO A 48 -0.49 -2.83 8.30
N ALA A 49 -0.28 -4.13 8.48
CA ALA A 49 -1.22 -5.16 8.03
C ALA A 49 -2.67 -4.93 8.47
N PRO A 50 -2.96 -4.47 9.71
CA PRO A 50 -4.33 -4.24 10.13
C PRO A 50 -5.08 -3.20 9.30
N TYR A 51 -4.36 -2.37 8.55
CA TYR A 51 -4.95 -1.28 7.77
C TYR A 51 -4.99 -1.55 6.26
N LEU A 52 -4.59 -2.74 5.83
CA LEU A 52 -4.63 -3.10 4.41
C LEU A 52 -6.04 -3.04 3.83
N PHE A 53 -7.02 -3.53 4.57
CA PHE A 53 -8.40 -3.49 4.11
C PHE A 53 -8.90 -2.04 3.97
N GLN A 54 -8.62 -1.20 4.96
CA GLN A 54 -8.97 0.20 4.92
C GLN A 54 -8.34 0.90 3.70
N ALA A 55 -7.05 0.64 3.47
CA ALA A 55 -6.34 1.23 2.34
C ALA A 55 -6.93 0.76 1.02
N ALA A 56 -7.23 -0.53 0.88
CA ALA A 56 -7.83 -1.09 -0.32
C ALA A 56 -9.17 -0.42 -0.63
N VAL A 57 -10.04 -0.31 0.36
CA VAL A 57 -11.35 0.31 0.18
C VAL A 57 -11.23 1.77 -0.19
N ARG A 58 -10.33 2.49 0.46
CA ARG A 58 -10.21 3.94 0.28
C ARG A 58 -9.49 4.33 -1.00
N LEU A 59 -8.49 3.55 -1.41
CA LEU A 59 -7.61 3.91 -2.53
C LEU A 59 -7.99 3.27 -3.85
N LYS A 60 -8.85 2.26 -3.86
CA LYS A 60 -9.24 1.59 -5.08
C LYS A 60 -9.87 2.58 -6.06
N GLY A 61 -9.40 2.55 -7.31
CA GLY A 61 -9.89 3.44 -8.35
C GLY A 61 -9.30 4.84 -8.33
N THR A 62 -8.39 5.15 -7.38
CA THR A 62 -7.81 6.48 -7.28
C THR A 62 -6.48 6.62 -8.03
N GLY A 63 -5.90 5.52 -8.47
CA GLY A 63 -4.56 5.49 -9.06
C GLY A 63 -3.45 5.27 -8.03
N PHE A 64 -3.73 5.43 -6.74
CA PHE A 64 -2.76 5.12 -5.69
C PHE A 64 -2.63 3.62 -5.50
N LEU A 65 -1.40 3.18 -5.22
CA LEU A 65 -1.11 1.81 -4.82
C LEU A 65 -1.14 1.70 -3.30
N TRP A 66 -1.43 0.52 -2.81
CA TRP A 66 -1.28 0.19 -1.40
C TRP A 66 -0.56 -1.14 -1.32
N GLY A 67 0.25 -1.30 -0.29
CA GLY A 67 1.06 -2.49 -0.15
C GLY A 67 1.38 -2.79 1.29
N ALA A 68 2.01 -3.94 1.49
CA ALA A 68 2.40 -4.42 2.80
C ALA A 68 3.82 -3.99 3.15
N GLN A 69 4.10 -3.98 4.44
CA GLN A 69 5.42 -3.62 4.95
C GLN A 69 6.34 -4.83 5.10
N ASP A 70 5.78 -6.04 4.99
CA ASP A 70 6.52 -7.28 5.12
C ASP A 70 5.72 -8.41 4.48
N CYS A 71 6.37 -9.51 4.19
CA CYS A 71 5.74 -10.66 3.56
C CYS A 71 6.58 -11.90 3.86
N SER A 72 5.89 -13.00 4.20
CA SER A 72 6.56 -14.29 4.39
C SER A 72 7.01 -14.86 3.05
N ASP A 73 8.09 -15.60 3.06
CA ASP A 73 8.56 -16.38 1.91
C ASP A 73 7.84 -17.73 1.79
N GLN A 74 6.95 -18.04 2.73
CA GLN A 74 6.19 -19.28 2.75
C GLN A 74 4.76 -19.04 2.28
N ALA A 75 4.20 -20.03 1.57
CA ALA A 75 2.84 -19.91 1.06
C ALA A 75 1.79 -20.09 2.16
N ASN A 76 2.07 -20.98 3.11
CA ASN A 76 1.20 -21.25 4.25
C ASN A 76 1.99 -22.03 5.28
N GLY A 77 1.37 -22.36 6.40
CA GLY A 77 1.97 -23.25 7.40
C GLY A 77 1.91 -22.67 8.81
N ALA A 78 2.71 -23.25 9.69
CA ALA A 78 2.71 -22.90 11.11
C ALA A 78 3.61 -21.68 11.40
N TYR A 79 3.42 -20.64 10.65
CA TYR A 79 4.19 -19.38 10.75
C TYR A 79 3.31 -18.31 11.38
N THR A 80 2.92 -18.55 12.61
CA THR A 80 2.01 -17.67 13.34
C THR A 80 2.49 -16.23 13.33
N GLY A 81 1.59 -15.32 12.94
CA GLY A 81 1.90 -13.89 12.84
C GLY A 81 2.43 -13.46 11.47
N GLU A 82 2.83 -14.40 10.63
CA GLU A 82 3.32 -14.09 9.29
C GLU A 82 2.16 -13.97 8.29
N ILE A 83 2.40 -13.22 7.23
CA ILE A 83 1.42 -12.99 6.17
C ILE A 83 2.03 -13.39 4.84
N SER A 84 1.34 -14.26 4.09
CA SER A 84 1.82 -14.72 2.79
C SER A 84 1.49 -13.73 1.68
N ALA A 85 2.20 -13.84 0.57
CA ALA A 85 1.92 -13.04 -0.63
C ALA A 85 0.50 -13.29 -1.15
N ALA A 86 0.00 -14.53 -1.06
CA ALA A 86 -1.36 -14.85 -1.48
C ALA A 86 -2.40 -14.11 -0.63
N MET A 87 -2.16 -14.00 0.68
CA MET A 87 -3.05 -13.23 1.55
C MET A 87 -3.05 -11.74 1.17
N LEU A 88 -1.90 -11.21 0.78
CA LEU A 88 -1.81 -9.82 0.34
C LEU A 88 -2.59 -9.59 -0.96
N GLN A 89 -2.60 -10.57 -1.87
CA GLN A 89 -3.39 -10.47 -3.10
C GLN A 89 -4.89 -10.38 -2.81
N ASP A 90 -5.37 -11.00 -1.75
CA ASP A 90 -6.77 -10.90 -1.36
C ASP A 90 -7.19 -9.45 -1.04
N PHE A 91 -6.23 -8.63 -0.64
CA PHE A 91 -6.46 -7.20 -0.40
C PHE A 91 -6.04 -6.34 -1.58
N GLU A 92 -5.74 -6.97 -2.72
CA GLU A 92 -5.33 -6.29 -3.95
C GLU A 92 -4.08 -5.42 -3.74
N ALA A 93 -3.18 -5.86 -2.85
CA ALA A 93 -1.94 -5.15 -2.60
C ALA A 93 -1.07 -5.13 -3.87
N GLY A 94 -0.56 -3.97 -4.21
CA GLY A 94 0.24 -3.79 -5.41
C GLY A 94 1.72 -4.10 -5.22
N PHE A 95 2.17 -4.19 -3.97
CA PHE A 95 3.58 -4.45 -3.66
C PHE A 95 3.72 -4.88 -2.20
N CYS A 96 4.89 -5.34 -1.83
CA CYS A 96 5.27 -5.44 -0.43
C CYS A 96 6.75 -5.06 -0.28
N LEU A 97 7.09 -4.53 0.88
CA LEU A 97 8.47 -4.25 1.22
C LEU A 97 9.13 -5.53 1.71
N VAL A 98 10.37 -5.77 1.30
CA VAL A 98 11.13 -6.94 1.71
C VAL A 98 12.50 -6.52 2.21
N GLY A 99 13.10 -7.36 3.04
CA GLY A 99 14.39 -7.09 3.63
C GLY A 99 14.27 -6.33 4.93
N ARG A 100 15.25 -6.51 5.79
CA ARG A 100 15.33 -5.81 7.07
C ARG A 100 16.67 -5.11 7.19
N LEU A 101 16.64 -3.92 7.73
CA LEU A 101 17.83 -3.17 8.06
C LEU A 101 18.34 -3.55 9.44
#